data_e9ab065cb51214dcc476f4175bb76456
#
_entry.id   e9ab065cb51214dcc476f4175bb76456
#
_cell.length_a   1.000
_cell.length_b   1.000
_cell.length_c   1.000
_cell.angle_alpha   90.00
_cell.angle_beta   90.00
_cell.angle_gamma   90.00
#
_symmetry.space_group_name_H-M   'P 1'
#
loop_
_entity.id
_entity.type
_entity.pdbx_description
1 polymer ?
#
loop_
_entity_poly.entity_id
_entity_poly.type
_entity_poly.pdbx_seq_one_letter_code
_entity_poly.pdbx_strand_id
1 'polypeptide(L)'
;MVPLSRDLIVLVVDDNVGMRSIMTAVLRALGFGSIRLADDAIEAQKVILHVKPDLIITDLKMPVMDGVTFVRNLRADESHPFSEVPIIVATGHTEEKHVRACLEAGVDQFLAKPITGRALAERITHALAPDREFIRTATYNGPRRPLGRTYPHSELD
;
A
#
# COMPACT_ATOMS: atom_id res chain seq x y z
N MET A 1 8.12 -11.02 -14.75
CA MET A 1 7.03 -11.06 -13.76
C MET A 1 7.47 -11.88 -12.57
N VAL A 2 7.51 -11.28 -11.39
CA VAL A 2 7.79 -12.03 -10.15
C VAL A 2 6.60 -12.96 -9.92
N PRO A 3 6.80 -14.27 -9.75
CA PRO A 3 5.69 -15.14 -9.42
C PRO A 3 5.11 -14.69 -8.08
N LEU A 4 3.83 -14.36 -8.07
CA LEU A 4 3.12 -13.98 -6.86
C LEU A 4 3.09 -15.21 -5.94
N SER A 5 3.85 -15.15 -4.85
CA SER A 5 3.95 -16.26 -3.92
C SER A 5 2.68 -16.39 -3.08
N ARG A 6 2.15 -17.61 -3.02
CA ARG A 6 1.02 -17.93 -2.14
C ARG A 6 1.32 -17.72 -0.67
N ASP A 7 2.60 -17.69 -0.32
CA ASP A 7 3.04 -17.58 1.07
C ASP A 7 3.13 -16.14 1.57
N LEU A 8 3.02 -15.16 0.67
CA LEU A 8 3.02 -13.75 1.05
C LEU A 8 1.73 -13.37 1.77
N ILE A 9 1.87 -12.63 2.86
CA ILE A 9 0.75 -12.13 3.66
C ILE A 9 0.44 -10.71 3.23
N VAL A 10 -0.81 -10.49 2.81
CA VAL A 10 -1.30 -9.15 2.42
C VAL A 10 -2.27 -8.66 3.48
N LEU A 11 -2.03 -7.48 4.02
CA LEU A 11 -2.95 -6.78 4.91
C LEU A 11 -3.72 -5.74 4.11
N VAL A 12 -5.04 -5.86 4.07
CA VAL A 12 -5.92 -4.91 3.39
C VAL A 12 -6.62 -4.05 4.45
N VAL A 13 -6.47 -2.74 4.33
CA VAL A 13 -7.02 -1.74 5.25
C VAL A 13 -8.02 -0.86 4.51
N ASP A 14 -9.29 -1.00 4.81
CA ASP A 14 -10.37 -0.23 4.18
C ASP A 14 -11.57 -0.22 5.12
N ASP A 15 -12.20 0.93 5.33
CA ASP A 15 -13.38 1.04 6.18
C ASP A 15 -14.67 0.54 5.51
N ASN A 16 -14.64 0.32 4.21
CA ASN A 16 -15.79 -0.18 3.45
C ASN A 16 -15.74 -1.71 3.31
N VAL A 17 -16.74 -2.39 3.88
CA VAL A 17 -16.81 -3.86 3.86
C VAL A 17 -16.90 -4.42 2.44
N GLY A 18 -17.65 -3.75 1.55
CA GLY A 18 -17.76 -4.16 0.15
C GLY A 18 -16.42 -4.09 -0.57
N MET A 19 -15.64 -3.04 -0.33
CA MET A 19 -14.31 -2.88 -0.92
C MET A 19 -13.33 -3.93 -0.38
N ARG A 20 -13.40 -4.27 0.90
CA ARG A 20 -12.58 -5.36 1.45
C ARG A 20 -12.89 -6.68 0.77
N SER A 21 -14.17 -6.96 0.51
CA SER A 21 -14.60 -8.17 -0.20
C SER A 21 -14.10 -8.20 -1.65
N ILE A 22 -14.21 -7.07 -2.36
CA ILE A 22 -13.71 -6.95 -3.74
C ILE A 22 -12.20 -7.16 -3.77
N MET A 23 -11.46 -6.48 -2.92
CA MET A 23 -10.00 -6.60 -2.84
C MET A 23 -9.58 -8.04 -2.55
N THR A 24 -10.25 -8.69 -1.61
CA THR A 24 -9.99 -10.09 -1.28
C THR A 24 -10.21 -11.00 -2.49
N ALA A 25 -11.32 -10.82 -3.21
CA ALA A 25 -11.62 -11.62 -4.39
C ALA A 25 -10.56 -11.44 -5.49
N VAL A 26 -10.15 -10.20 -5.75
CA VAL A 26 -9.12 -9.90 -6.76
C VAL A 26 -7.77 -10.49 -6.35
N LEU A 27 -7.36 -10.33 -5.10
CA LEU A 27 -6.10 -10.90 -4.60
C LEU A 27 -6.08 -12.43 -4.67
N ARG A 28 -7.18 -13.09 -4.33
CA ARG A 28 -7.29 -14.55 -4.45
C ARG A 28 -7.18 -14.99 -5.90
N ALA A 29 -7.82 -14.26 -6.81
CA ALA A 29 -7.72 -14.54 -8.25
C ALA A 29 -6.29 -14.38 -8.77
N LEU A 30 -5.49 -13.51 -8.16
CA LEU A 30 -4.07 -13.33 -8.48
C LEU A 30 -3.16 -14.37 -7.81
N GLY A 31 -3.70 -15.24 -6.96
CA GLY A 31 -2.95 -16.33 -6.35
C GLY A 31 -2.52 -16.13 -4.91
N PHE A 32 -2.92 -15.03 -4.26
CA PHE A 32 -2.62 -14.81 -2.84
C PHE A 32 -3.50 -15.69 -1.96
N GLY A 33 -2.89 -16.47 -1.07
CA GLY A 33 -3.60 -17.36 -0.15
C GLY A 33 -3.77 -16.79 1.26
N SER A 34 -2.95 -15.83 1.65
CA SER A 34 -2.96 -15.25 3.01
C SER A 34 -3.33 -13.78 2.95
N ILE A 35 -4.60 -13.50 3.14
CA ILE A 35 -5.16 -12.15 3.12
C ILE A 35 -5.75 -11.86 4.49
N ARG A 36 -5.32 -10.75 5.11
CA ARG A 36 -5.83 -10.26 6.38
C ARG A 36 -6.50 -8.92 6.16
N LEU A 37 -7.53 -8.64 6.95
CA LEU A 37 -8.36 -7.45 6.80
C LEU A 37 -8.33 -6.62 8.07
N ALA A 38 -8.30 -5.30 7.91
CA ALA A 38 -8.49 -4.34 8.99
C ALA A 38 -9.55 -3.32 8.57
N ASP A 39 -10.41 -2.94 9.49
CA ASP A 39 -11.54 -2.04 9.21
C ASP A 39 -11.08 -0.59 9.04
N ASP A 40 -9.96 -0.22 9.65
CA ASP A 40 -9.41 1.13 9.59
C ASP A 40 -7.92 1.12 9.97
N ALA A 41 -7.30 2.29 9.92
CA ALA A 41 -5.88 2.45 10.24
C ALA A 41 -5.55 2.16 11.71
N ILE A 42 -6.46 2.46 12.63
CA ILE A 42 -6.24 2.20 14.06
C ILE A 42 -6.18 0.69 14.31
N GLU A 43 -7.10 -0.06 13.75
CA GLU A 43 -7.07 -1.53 13.84
C GLU A 43 -5.82 -2.09 13.16
N ALA A 44 -5.45 -1.57 12.00
CA ALA A 44 -4.25 -1.98 11.28
C ALA A 44 -2.99 -1.83 12.16
N GLN A 45 -2.84 -0.69 12.83
CA GLN A 45 -1.72 -0.46 13.75
C GLN A 45 -1.66 -1.49 14.88
N LYS A 46 -2.83 -1.92 15.38
CA LYS A 46 -2.91 -2.90 16.46
C LYS A 46 -2.53 -4.32 16.01
N VAL A 47 -2.90 -4.69 14.79
CA VAL A 47 -2.75 -6.08 14.33
C VAL A 47 -1.47 -6.33 13.54
N ILE A 48 -0.80 -5.31 13.09
CA ILE A 48 0.33 -5.43 12.15
C ILE A 48 1.47 -6.33 12.69
N LEU A 49 1.76 -6.26 13.99
CA LEU A 49 2.80 -7.09 14.62
C LEU A 49 2.42 -8.57 14.70
N HIS A 50 1.15 -8.87 14.77
CA HIS A 50 0.63 -10.25 14.78
C HIS A 50 0.47 -10.79 13.37
N VAL A 51 -0.01 -9.97 12.45
CA VAL A 51 -0.22 -10.33 11.05
C VAL A 51 1.09 -10.54 10.32
N LYS A 52 2.09 -9.70 10.59
CA LYS A 52 3.41 -9.71 9.93
C LYS A 52 3.28 -9.64 8.40
N PRO A 53 2.67 -8.56 7.88
CA PRO A 53 2.41 -8.48 6.45
C PRO A 53 3.67 -8.30 5.63
N ASP A 54 3.68 -8.90 4.44
CA ASP A 54 4.70 -8.66 3.42
C ASP A 54 4.31 -7.50 2.50
N LEU A 55 3.03 -7.16 2.49
CA LEU A 55 2.46 -6.08 1.69
C LEU A 55 1.25 -5.51 2.42
N ILE A 56 1.11 -4.18 2.42
CA ILE A 56 -0.09 -3.51 2.91
C ILE A 56 -0.76 -2.80 1.74
N ILE A 57 -2.07 -2.99 1.60
CA ILE A 57 -2.91 -2.24 0.67
C ILE A 57 -3.91 -1.47 1.52
N THR A 58 -3.82 -0.15 1.51
CA THR A 58 -4.69 0.71 2.34
C THR A 58 -5.47 1.70 1.51
N ASP A 59 -6.69 2.03 1.95
CA ASP A 59 -7.42 3.17 1.41
C ASP A 59 -6.79 4.47 1.94
N LEU A 60 -7.10 5.57 1.27
CA LEU A 60 -6.66 6.91 1.63
C LEU A 60 -7.60 7.55 2.65
N LYS A 61 -8.89 7.59 2.33
CA LYS A 61 -9.91 8.25 3.17
C LYS A 61 -10.57 7.23 4.10
N MET A 62 -10.27 7.35 5.39
CA MET A 62 -10.83 6.50 6.44
C MET A 62 -11.14 7.36 7.67
N PRO A 63 -12.13 6.96 8.51
CA PRO A 63 -12.44 7.69 9.74
C PRO A 63 -11.26 7.71 10.70
N VAL A 64 -11.13 8.78 11.46
CA VAL A 64 -10.17 9.03 12.53
C VAL A 64 -8.74 9.22 12.02
N MET A 65 -8.18 8.26 11.29
CA MET A 65 -6.83 8.34 10.73
C MET A 65 -6.88 7.96 9.26
N ASP A 66 -6.46 8.89 8.39
CA ASP A 66 -6.38 8.59 6.95
C ASP A 66 -5.13 7.75 6.60
N GLY A 67 -5.10 7.26 5.35
CA GLY A 67 -4.01 6.41 4.89
C GLY A 67 -2.65 7.09 4.86
N VAL A 68 -2.59 8.39 4.56
CA VAL A 68 -1.33 9.15 4.58
C VAL A 68 -0.74 9.21 5.99
N THR A 69 -1.56 9.53 6.98
CA THR A 69 -1.15 9.59 8.38
C THR A 69 -0.70 8.21 8.87
N PHE A 70 -1.45 7.17 8.53
CA PHE A 70 -1.10 5.79 8.85
C PHE A 70 0.29 5.43 8.31
N VAL A 71 0.55 5.71 7.04
CA VAL A 71 1.84 5.43 6.41
C VAL A 71 2.97 6.24 7.05
N ARG A 72 2.75 7.55 7.27
CA ARG A 72 3.75 8.39 7.94
C ARG A 72 4.13 7.86 9.31
N ASN A 73 3.14 7.48 10.11
CA ASN A 73 3.39 6.96 11.45
C ASN A 73 4.21 5.67 11.40
N LEU A 74 3.87 4.77 10.49
CA LEU A 74 4.60 3.52 10.33
C LEU A 74 6.03 3.74 9.86
N ARG A 75 6.23 4.61 8.86
CA ARG A 75 7.54 4.92 8.30
C ARG A 75 8.46 5.65 9.29
N ALA A 76 7.89 6.49 10.15
CA ALA A 76 8.66 7.30 11.09
C ALA A 76 9.32 6.50 12.21
N ASP A 77 8.75 5.36 12.59
CA ASP A 77 9.28 4.54 13.68
C ASP A 77 10.29 3.52 13.14
N GLU A 78 11.55 3.90 13.09
CA GLU A 78 12.65 3.02 12.64
C GLU A 78 12.73 1.71 13.41
N SER A 79 12.33 1.72 14.68
CA SER A 79 12.37 0.52 15.52
C SER A 79 11.23 -0.45 15.23
N HIS A 80 10.20 -0.01 14.50
CA HIS A 80 9.09 -0.87 14.17
C HIS A 80 9.49 -1.90 13.11
N PRO A 81 9.28 -3.21 13.36
CA PRO A 81 9.71 -4.27 12.43
C PRO A 81 9.14 -4.14 11.02
N PHE A 82 7.99 -3.47 10.87
CA PHE A 82 7.31 -3.30 9.57
C PHE A 82 7.37 -1.86 9.05
N SER A 83 8.28 -1.03 9.57
CA SER A 83 8.41 0.37 9.15
C SER A 83 8.77 0.52 7.67
N GLU A 84 9.34 -0.50 7.05
CA GLU A 84 9.79 -0.49 5.65
C GLU A 84 8.93 -1.37 4.73
N VAL A 85 7.84 -1.93 5.25
CA VAL A 85 6.97 -2.83 4.47
C VAL A 85 6.46 -2.14 3.20
N PRO A 86 6.40 -2.84 2.05
CA PRO A 86 5.79 -2.29 0.85
C PRO A 86 4.32 -1.90 1.07
N ILE A 87 3.94 -0.71 0.62
CA ILE A 87 2.59 -0.17 0.81
C ILE A 87 2.03 0.34 -0.51
N ILE A 88 0.83 -0.11 -0.84
CA ILE A 88 0.03 0.39 -1.96
C ILE A 88 -1.16 1.16 -1.37
N VAL A 89 -1.42 2.37 -1.86
CA VAL A 89 -2.65 3.10 -1.55
C VAL A 89 -3.63 2.90 -2.71
N ALA A 90 -4.82 2.38 -2.41
CA ALA A 90 -5.89 2.17 -3.38
C ALA A 90 -7.07 3.07 -3.02
N THR A 91 -7.41 4.03 -3.88
CA THR A 91 -8.42 5.05 -3.55
C THR A 91 -9.13 5.59 -4.78
N GLY A 92 -10.37 6.10 -4.57
CA GLY A 92 -11.08 6.89 -5.56
C GLY A 92 -10.68 8.37 -5.60
N HIS A 93 -9.86 8.82 -4.64
CA HIS A 93 -9.39 10.21 -4.54
C HIS A 93 -8.06 10.37 -5.26
N THR A 94 -8.13 10.67 -6.56
CA THR A 94 -6.97 10.67 -7.47
C THR A 94 -6.43 12.06 -7.80
N GLU A 95 -6.88 13.10 -7.09
CA GLU A 95 -6.37 14.45 -7.28
C GLU A 95 -4.86 14.51 -6.98
N GLU A 96 -4.14 15.32 -7.76
CA GLU A 96 -2.69 15.45 -7.68
C GLU A 96 -2.18 15.68 -6.25
N LYS A 97 -2.89 16.50 -5.46
CA LYS A 97 -2.53 16.77 -4.05
C LYS A 97 -2.53 15.51 -3.18
N HIS A 98 -3.45 14.57 -3.43
CA HIS A 98 -3.52 13.32 -2.68
C HIS A 98 -2.42 12.35 -3.10
N VAL A 99 -2.15 12.26 -4.40
CA VAL A 99 -1.06 11.44 -4.93
C VAL A 99 0.27 11.94 -4.38
N ARG A 100 0.49 13.26 -4.40
CA ARG A 100 1.71 13.87 -3.87
C ARG A 100 1.89 13.59 -2.38
N ALA A 101 0.82 13.75 -1.59
CA ALA A 101 0.85 13.46 -0.16
C ALA A 101 1.22 12.00 0.13
N CYS A 102 0.68 11.06 -0.64
CA CYS A 102 1.01 9.64 -0.53
C CYS A 102 2.50 9.39 -0.85
N LEU A 103 3.01 9.96 -1.92
CA LEU A 103 4.40 9.79 -2.31
C LEU A 103 5.35 10.37 -1.26
N GLU A 104 5.06 11.55 -0.73
CA GLU A 104 5.86 12.19 0.32
C GLU A 104 5.82 11.40 1.64
N ALA A 105 4.72 10.69 1.90
CA ALA A 105 4.59 9.86 3.10
C ALA A 105 5.39 8.55 3.03
N GLY A 106 5.87 8.16 1.85
CA GLY A 106 6.64 6.92 1.67
C GLY A 106 5.83 5.74 1.15
N VAL A 107 4.71 5.99 0.46
CA VAL A 107 3.93 4.97 -0.23
C VAL A 107 4.72 4.43 -1.42
N ASP A 108 4.70 3.12 -1.63
CA ASP A 108 5.38 2.50 -2.77
C ASP A 108 4.64 2.72 -4.08
N GLN A 109 3.36 2.43 -4.10
CA GLN A 109 2.51 2.50 -5.30
C GLN A 109 1.16 3.10 -4.98
N PHE A 110 0.56 3.73 -5.97
CA PHE A 110 -0.78 4.31 -5.89
C PHE A 110 -1.67 3.65 -6.94
N LEU A 111 -2.89 3.30 -6.57
CA LEU A 111 -3.85 2.62 -7.44
C LEU A 111 -5.20 3.31 -7.37
N ALA A 112 -5.73 3.72 -8.52
CA ALA A 112 -7.05 4.34 -8.61
C ALA A 112 -8.16 3.28 -8.58
N LYS A 113 -9.23 3.56 -7.83
CA LYS A 113 -10.46 2.76 -7.90
C LYS A 113 -11.31 3.21 -9.09
N PRO A 114 -12.03 2.33 -9.79
CA PRO A 114 -12.27 0.92 -9.51
C PRO A 114 -11.05 0.04 -9.81
N ILE A 115 -10.86 -1.01 -9.01
CA ILE A 115 -9.69 -1.88 -9.08
C ILE A 115 -9.89 -2.96 -10.13
N THR A 116 -8.91 -3.15 -11.00
CA THR A 116 -8.84 -4.29 -11.90
C THR A 116 -7.73 -5.24 -11.47
N GLY A 117 -7.87 -6.53 -11.79
CA GLY A 117 -6.83 -7.51 -11.47
C GLY A 117 -5.50 -7.17 -12.13
N ARG A 118 -5.53 -6.71 -13.38
CA ARG A 118 -4.32 -6.33 -14.13
C ARG A 118 -3.58 -5.16 -13.47
N ALA A 119 -4.29 -4.08 -13.15
CA ALA A 119 -3.68 -2.90 -12.55
C ALA A 119 -3.11 -3.24 -11.17
N LEU A 120 -3.85 -4.00 -10.35
CA LEU A 120 -3.37 -4.41 -9.05
C LEU A 120 -2.11 -5.29 -9.17
N ALA A 121 -2.11 -6.27 -10.09
CA ALA A 121 -0.95 -7.12 -10.32
C ALA A 121 0.30 -6.32 -10.70
N GLU A 122 0.16 -5.32 -11.56
CA GLU A 122 1.27 -4.44 -11.96
C GLU A 122 1.81 -3.65 -10.76
N ARG A 123 0.93 -3.08 -9.93
CA ARG A 123 1.34 -2.33 -8.73
C ARG A 123 2.03 -3.22 -7.72
N ILE A 124 1.52 -4.43 -7.50
CA ILE A 124 2.14 -5.40 -6.58
C ILE A 124 3.53 -5.80 -7.09
N THR A 125 3.67 -6.07 -8.38
CA THR A 125 4.96 -6.41 -8.98
C THR A 125 5.99 -5.32 -8.74
N HIS A 126 5.62 -4.05 -8.90
CA HIS A 126 6.51 -2.92 -8.64
C HIS A 126 6.81 -2.75 -7.15
N ALA A 127 5.81 -2.88 -6.28
CA ALA A 127 5.99 -2.73 -4.84
C ALA A 127 6.89 -3.81 -4.24
N LEU A 128 6.85 -5.04 -4.79
CA LEU A 128 7.64 -6.19 -4.34
C LEU A 128 8.89 -6.42 -5.18
N ALA A 129 9.31 -5.46 -5.99
CA ALA A 129 10.46 -5.60 -6.86
C ALA A 129 11.73 -5.96 -6.06
N PRO A 130 12.54 -6.93 -6.53
CA PRO A 130 13.75 -7.35 -5.79
C PRO A 130 14.79 -6.25 -5.64
N ASP A 131 14.79 -5.25 -6.52
CA ASP A 131 15.70 -4.11 -6.49
C ASP A 131 15.15 -2.91 -5.70
N ARG A 132 14.02 -3.09 -5.02
CA ARG A 132 13.46 -2.05 -4.16
C ARG A 132 14.46 -1.70 -3.05
N GLU A 133 14.79 -0.42 -2.94
CA GLU A 133 15.61 0.13 -1.86
C GLU A 133 14.75 1.05 -0.99
N PHE A 134 14.92 0.95 0.33
CA PHE A 134 14.29 1.86 1.27
C PHE A 134 15.34 2.87 1.76
N ILE A 135 14.98 4.15 1.79
CA ILE A 135 15.88 5.22 2.23
C ILE A 135 15.25 6.03 3.35
N ARG A 136 16.11 6.57 4.22
CA ARG A 136 15.73 7.50 5.27
C ARG A 136 16.57 8.76 5.16
N THR A 137 15.90 9.89 5.04
CA THR A 137 16.52 11.22 5.00
C THR A 137 15.90 12.11 6.07
N ALA A 138 16.36 13.34 6.20
CA ALA A 138 15.78 14.30 7.13
C ALA A 138 14.29 14.60 6.86
N THR A 139 13.85 14.43 5.61
CA THR A 139 12.51 14.83 5.16
C THR A 139 11.68 13.69 4.55
N TYR A 140 12.28 12.50 4.38
CA TYR A 140 11.61 11.41 3.68
C TYR A 140 12.05 10.04 4.20
N ASN A 141 11.06 9.19 4.47
CA ASN A 141 11.27 7.77 4.79
C ASN A 141 10.41 6.94 3.84
N GLY A 142 11.04 6.20 2.95
CA GLY A 142 10.29 5.41 1.98
C GLY A 142 11.16 4.80 0.90
N PRO A 143 10.52 4.17 -0.10
CA PRO A 143 11.26 3.56 -1.20
C PRO A 143 12.00 4.63 -2.02
N ARG A 144 13.20 4.28 -2.45
CA ARG A 144 13.96 5.13 -3.37
C ARG A 144 13.24 5.21 -4.70
N ARG A 145 12.98 6.43 -5.16
CA ARG A 145 12.38 6.67 -6.46
C ARG A 145 13.44 7.07 -7.48
N PRO A 146 13.32 6.64 -8.74
CA PRO A 146 14.19 7.17 -9.81
C PRO A 146 14.04 8.68 -9.91
N LEU A 147 15.16 9.39 -10.03
CA LEU A 147 15.15 10.83 -10.24
C LEU A 147 14.35 11.18 -11.50
N GLY A 148 13.42 12.13 -11.39
CA GLY A 148 12.65 12.64 -12.52
C GLY A 148 11.40 11.86 -12.91
N ARG A 149 11.03 10.79 -12.17
CA ARG A 149 9.69 10.20 -12.35
C ARG A 149 8.65 11.01 -11.57
N THR A 150 8.01 11.90 -12.28
CA THR A 150 6.64 12.28 -11.99
C THR A 150 5.76 11.11 -12.40
N TYR A 151 4.85 10.69 -11.53
CA TYR A 151 3.81 9.75 -11.96
C TYR A 151 3.01 10.42 -13.08
N PRO A 152 3.04 9.88 -14.30
CA PRO A 152 2.20 10.44 -15.34
C PRO A 152 0.74 10.24 -14.96
N HIS A 153 -0.09 11.22 -15.24
CA HIS A 153 -1.53 11.15 -14.99
C HIS A 153 -2.16 9.88 -15.61
N SER A 154 -1.55 9.34 -16.65
CA SER A 154 -1.98 8.12 -17.32
C SER A 154 -1.80 6.83 -16.51
N GLU A 155 -0.99 6.85 -15.45
CA GLU A 155 -0.82 5.69 -14.57
C GLU A 155 -1.84 5.68 -13.42
N LEU A 156 -2.63 6.75 -13.31
CA LEU A 156 -3.66 6.90 -12.28
C LEU A 156 -5.06 6.54 -12.78
N ASP A 157 -5.21 6.38 -14.08
CA ASP A 157 -6.47 6.02 -14.72
C ASP A 157 -6.71 4.51 -14.74
#